data_ae8f77cc27b168a515ec03a69a699a76
#
_entry.id   ae8f77cc27b168a515ec03a69a699a76
#
_cell.length_a   1.000
_cell.length_b   1.000
_cell.length_c   1.000
_cell.angle_alpha   90.00
_cell.angle_beta   90.00
_cell.angle_gamma   90.00
#
_symmetry.space_group_name_H-M   'P 1'
#
loop_
_entity.id
_entity.type
_entity.pdbx_description
1 polymer ?
#
loop_
_entity_poly.entity_id
_entity_poly.type
_entity_poly.pdbx_seq_one_letter_code
_entity_poly.pdbx_strand_id
1 'polypeptide(L)'
;MIERAHIIGSGRVGSAVTARLRERGVAVGGEDPDAVLLCVPDTAIAEVARDLQPGRGWIGHVSGATPLTALEPHERRFSLHPLQTFDRSGDPAQLDGAWAAVSGETAGALEVAREIAGMLGLRPFELADENRTLYHAGAVFASNYLVTLQRAAVRLGVPAEGLVSLMKGTIDHGFELTGPIARGDWATVEAHRQAIHAAHPELEPLYETLARVTELLA
;
A
#
# COMPACT_ATOMS: atom_id res chain seq x y z
N MET A 1 -23.36 -12.89 -1.82
CA MET A 1 -23.53 -11.46 -2.19
C MET A 1 -23.54 -10.64 -0.91
N ILE A 2 -22.73 -9.61 -0.83
CA ILE A 2 -22.64 -8.71 0.35
C ILE A 2 -23.64 -7.58 0.16
N GLU A 3 -24.66 -7.53 0.99
CA GLU A 3 -25.70 -6.51 0.96
C GLU A 3 -25.52 -5.49 2.10
N ARG A 4 -24.89 -5.94 3.20
CA ARG A 4 -24.57 -5.10 4.35
C ARG A 4 -23.14 -5.31 4.82
N ALA A 5 -22.41 -4.21 5.00
CA ALA A 5 -21.05 -4.22 5.53
C ALA A 5 -20.94 -3.30 6.75
N HIS A 6 -20.11 -3.68 7.72
CA HIS A 6 -19.74 -2.82 8.84
C HIS A 6 -18.27 -2.44 8.70
N ILE A 7 -18.00 -1.14 8.54
CA ILE A 7 -16.63 -0.60 8.38
C ILE A 7 -16.20 -0.02 9.73
N ILE A 8 -15.15 -0.58 10.30
CA ILE A 8 -14.57 -0.12 11.56
C ILE A 8 -13.30 0.67 11.26
N GLY A 9 -13.32 1.94 11.57
CA GLY A 9 -12.28 2.91 11.28
C GLY A 9 -12.72 3.94 10.26
N SER A 10 -12.57 5.22 10.62
CA SER A 10 -12.95 6.39 9.80
C SER A 10 -11.72 7.17 9.29
N GLY A 11 -10.58 6.48 9.19
CA GLY A 11 -9.36 7.02 8.58
C GLY A 11 -9.47 7.17 7.06
N ARG A 12 -8.35 7.48 6.39
CA ARG A 12 -8.30 7.72 4.95
C ARG A 12 -8.92 6.58 4.14
N VAL A 13 -8.53 5.35 4.42
CA VAL A 13 -9.03 4.15 3.72
C VAL A 13 -10.49 3.89 4.09
N GLY A 14 -10.83 3.86 5.40
CA GLY A 14 -12.18 3.55 5.85
C GLY A 14 -13.24 4.54 5.36
N SER A 15 -12.89 5.82 5.23
CA SER A 15 -13.78 6.83 4.66
C SER A 15 -14.05 6.58 3.18
N ALA A 16 -13.01 6.33 2.37
CA ALA A 16 -13.14 6.03 0.94
C ALA A 16 -13.94 4.73 0.70
N VAL A 17 -13.63 3.67 1.45
CA VAL A 17 -14.35 2.38 1.40
C VAL A 17 -15.83 2.57 1.76
N THR A 18 -16.12 3.28 2.85
CA THR A 18 -17.51 3.56 3.28
C THR A 18 -18.29 4.33 2.21
N ALA A 19 -17.68 5.36 1.64
CA ALA A 19 -18.32 6.17 0.59
C ALA A 19 -18.60 5.29 -0.64
N ARG A 20 -17.63 4.52 -1.11
CA ARG A 20 -17.79 3.66 -2.29
C ARG A 20 -18.85 2.58 -2.10
N LEU A 21 -18.89 1.90 -0.96
CA LEU A 21 -19.91 0.88 -0.70
C LEU A 21 -21.32 1.48 -0.73
N ARG A 22 -21.50 2.67 -0.15
CA ARG A 22 -22.77 3.39 -0.20
C ARG A 22 -23.19 3.77 -1.63
N GLU A 23 -22.26 4.25 -2.46
CA GLU A 23 -22.50 4.54 -3.88
C GLU A 23 -22.94 3.30 -4.66
N ARG A 24 -22.47 2.12 -4.25
CA ARG A 24 -22.84 0.82 -4.84
C ARG A 24 -24.12 0.23 -4.24
N GLY A 25 -24.80 0.93 -3.35
CA GLY A 25 -26.05 0.48 -2.73
C GLY A 25 -25.89 -0.54 -1.60
N VAL A 26 -24.64 -0.76 -1.11
CA VAL A 26 -24.39 -1.60 0.05
C VAL A 26 -24.77 -0.84 1.31
N ALA A 27 -25.57 -1.45 2.18
CA ALA A 27 -25.90 -0.87 3.48
C ALA A 27 -24.64 -0.86 4.38
N VAL A 28 -24.25 0.31 4.89
CA VAL A 28 -23.07 0.42 5.77
C VAL A 28 -23.51 0.68 7.20
N GLY A 29 -23.13 -0.25 8.09
CA GLY A 29 -23.51 -0.26 9.52
C GLY A 29 -24.74 -1.13 9.80
N GLY A 30 -25.25 -1.06 11.04
CA GLY A 30 -26.38 -1.87 11.49
C GLY A 30 -25.99 -3.21 12.13
N GLU A 31 -27.00 -3.97 12.53
CA GLU A 31 -26.84 -5.29 13.15
C GLU A 31 -26.70 -6.38 12.06
N ASP A 32 -26.06 -7.50 12.40
CA ASP A 32 -25.86 -8.67 11.55
C ASP A 32 -25.32 -8.35 10.14
N PRO A 33 -24.13 -7.73 10.00
CA PRO A 33 -23.54 -7.47 8.70
C PRO A 33 -23.06 -8.78 8.04
N ASP A 34 -23.15 -8.85 6.70
CA ASP A 34 -22.59 -9.95 5.93
C ASP A 34 -21.05 -9.97 6.02
N ALA A 35 -20.46 -8.77 6.14
CA ALA A 35 -19.02 -8.61 6.33
C ALA A 35 -18.68 -7.42 7.26
N VAL A 36 -17.67 -7.62 8.10
CA VAL A 36 -17.01 -6.57 8.88
C VAL A 36 -15.63 -6.32 8.25
N LEU A 37 -15.29 -5.06 7.99
CA LEU A 37 -13.97 -4.70 7.44
C LEU A 37 -13.25 -3.71 8.37
N LEU A 38 -12.12 -4.15 8.92
CA LEU A 38 -11.29 -3.37 9.82
C LEU A 38 -10.36 -2.44 9.02
N CYS A 39 -10.65 -1.16 9.06
CA CYS A 39 -9.86 -0.07 8.47
C CYS A 39 -9.14 0.75 9.55
N VAL A 40 -8.60 0.07 10.53
CA VAL A 40 -7.87 0.62 11.68
C VAL A 40 -6.35 0.48 11.47
N PRO A 41 -5.49 1.16 12.27
CA PRO A 41 -4.05 0.93 12.22
C PRO A 41 -3.70 -0.54 12.45
N ASP A 42 -2.65 -1.04 11.77
CA ASP A 42 -2.25 -2.45 11.81
C ASP A 42 -2.09 -2.98 13.23
N THR A 43 -1.50 -2.16 14.13
CA THR A 43 -1.30 -2.50 15.55
C THR A 43 -2.60 -2.67 16.35
N ALA A 44 -3.72 -2.15 15.86
CA ALA A 44 -5.01 -2.22 16.53
C ALA A 44 -5.89 -3.38 16.01
N ILE A 45 -5.55 -4.01 14.88
CA ILE A 45 -6.39 -5.02 14.22
C ILE A 45 -6.71 -6.17 15.19
N ALA A 46 -5.71 -6.74 15.84
CA ALA A 46 -5.89 -7.89 16.73
C ALA A 46 -6.71 -7.57 18.00
N GLU A 47 -6.60 -6.36 18.53
CA GLU A 47 -7.38 -5.91 19.66
C GLU A 47 -8.85 -5.71 19.25
N VAL A 48 -9.09 -4.96 18.17
CA VAL A 48 -10.43 -4.70 17.65
C VAL A 48 -11.14 -6.01 17.28
N ALA A 49 -10.42 -6.95 16.63
CA ALA A 49 -10.99 -8.25 16.28
C ALA A 49 -11.45 -9.04 17.51
N ARG A 50 -10.65 -9.05 18.60
CA ARG A 50 -11.02 -9.76 19.85
C ARG A 50 -12.21 -9.15 20.57
N ASP A 51 -12.39 -7.83 20.46
CA ASP A 51 -13.51 -7.12 21.10
C ASP A 51 -14.83 -7.32 20.35
N LEU A 52 -14.78 -7.75 19.10
CA LEU A 52 -15.98 -8.07 18.33
C LEU A 52 -16.49 -9.46 18.67
N GLN A 53 -17.81 -9.55 18.87
CA GLN A 53 -18.45 -10.85 19.07
C GLN A 53 -18.39 -11.67 17.77
N PRO A 54 -17.92 -12.93 17.82
CA PRO A 54 -17.98 -13.81 16.67
C PRO A 54 -19.40 -13.96 16.15
N GLY A 55 -19.60 -13.63 14.88
CA GLY A 55 -20.89 -13.67 14.20
C GLY A 55 -20.89 -14.65 13.03
N ARG A 56 -22.01 -14.68 12.29
CA ARG A 56 -22.12 -15.48 11.04
C ARG A 56 -21.47 -14.81 9.85
N GLY A 57 -21.21 -13.50 9.93
CA GLY A 57 -20.61 -12.71 8.88
C GLY A 57 -19.11 -12.98 8.69
N TRP A 58 -18.59 -12.48 7.61
CA TRP A 58 -17.16 -12.50 7.31
C TRP A 58 -16.46 -11.36 8.05
N ILE A 59 -15.21 -11.56 8.43
CA ILE A 59 -14.37 -10.49 8.98
C ILE A 59 -13.10 -10.34 8.16
N GLY A 60 -12.74 -9.11 7.88
CA GLY A 60 -11.51 -8.80 7.12
C GLY A 60 -10.81 -7.55 7.61
N HIS A 61 -9.59 -7.35 7.14
CA HIS A 61 -8.81 -6.13 7.35
C HIS A 61 -8.21 -5.60 6.05
N VAL A 62 -7.81 -4.33 6.05
CA VAL A 62 -7.18 -3.67 4.90
C VAL A 62 -5.66 -3.54 5.00
N SER A 63 -5.03 -4.17 5.99
CA SER A 63 -3.57 -4.15 6.15
C SER A 63 -2.86 -4.97 5.07
N GLY A 64 -1.74 -4.45 4.55
CA GLY A 64 -0.87 -5.17 3.63
C GLY A 64 0.09 -6.14 4.31
N ALA A 65 0.42 -5.92 5.59
CA ALA A 65 1.43 -6.69 6.32
C ALA A 65 0.86 -7.65 7.36
N THR A 66 -0.32 -7.33 7.94
CA THR A 66 -0.90 -8.09 9.05
C THR A 66 -1.45 -9.44 8.56
N PRO A 67 -1.10 -10.58 9.20
CA PRO A 67 -1.59 -11.89 8.82
C PRO A 67 -3.06 -12.09 9.21
N LEU A 68 -3.74 -13.05 8.56
CA LEU A 68 -5.14 -13.39 8.86
C LEU A 68 -5.35 -13.88 10.29
N THR A 69 -4.32 -14.45 10.94
CA THR A 69 -4.36 -14.87 12.34
C THR A 69 -4.63 -13.72 13.31
N ALA A 70 -4.34 -12.47 12.92
CA ALA A 70 -4.67 -11.30 13.73
C ALA A 70 -6.19 -11.09 13.90
N LEU A 71 -7.01 -11.78 13.10
CA LEU A 71 -8.48 -11.75 13.20
C LEU A 71 -9.05 -12.84 14.11
N GLU A 72 -8.21 -13.59 14.83
CA GLU A 72 -8.71 -14.55 15.84
C GLU A 72 -9.47 -13.85 16.95
N PRO A 73 -10.57 -14.46 17.48
CA PRO A 73 -11.00 -15.85 17.31
C PRO A 73 -12.01 -16.11 16.16
N HIS A 74 -12.18 -15.20 15.22
CA HIS A 74 -13.13 -15.38 14.12
C HIS A 74 -12.64 -16.46 13.13
N GLU A 75 -13.58 -17.26 12.58
CA GLU A 75 -13.27 -18.39 11.67
C GLU A 75 -13.40 -18.01 10.18
N ARG A 76 -14.15 -16.96 9.84
CA ARG A 76 -14.43 -16.55 8.45
C ARG A 76 -13.59 -15.33 8.08
N ARG A 77 -12.29 -15.54 7.92
CA ARG A 77 -11.28 -14.47 7.82
C ARG A 77 -10.86 -14.23 6.38
N PHE A 78 -10.79 -12.95 6.01
CA PHE A 78 -10.22 -12.50 4.76
C PHE A 78 -9.39 -11.23 4.94
N SER A 79 -8.67 -10.85 3.90
CA SER A 79 -8.06 -9.52 3.82
C SER A 79 -8.17 -8.96 2.42
N LEU A 80 -8.18 -7.64 2.34
CA LEU A 80 -8.24 -6.88 1.12
C LEU A 80 -7.38 -5.63 1.31
N HIS A 81 -6.18 -5.60 0.74
CA HIS A 81 -5.28 -4.46 0.83
C HIS A 81 -5.23 -3.69 -0.49
N PRO A 82 -5.86 -2.50 -0.59
CA PRO A 82 -5.69 -1.63 -1.75
C PRO A 82 -4.24 -1.20 -1.89
N LEU A 83 -3.60 -1.51 -3.03
CA LEU A 83 -2.25 -1.06 -3.35
C LEU A 83 -2.30 0.38 -3.86
N GLN A 84 -2.56 1.30 -2.95
CA GLN A 84 -2.82 2.71 -3.24
C GLN A 84 -2.41 3.60 -2.07
N THR A 85 -2.03 4.82 -2.36
CA THR A 85 -1.85 5.87 -1.36
C THR A 85 -3.12 6.70 -1.24
N PHE A 86 -3.64 6.85 -0.02
CA PHE A 86 -4.87 7.60 0.23
C PHE A 86 -4.56 8.95 0.87
N ASP A 87 -5.18 10.00 0.36
CA ASP A 87 -5.18 11.31 0.99
C ASP A 87 -6.28 11.42 2.08
N ARG A 88 -6.49 12.61 2.61
CA ARG A 88 -7.46 12.85 3.68
C ARG A 88 -8.85 13.23 3.16
N SER A 89 -9.07 13.27 1.87
CA SER A 89 -10.38 13.66 1.29
C SER A 89 -11.46 12.61 1.56
N GLY A 90 -11.07 11.33 1.66
CA GLY A 90 -12.01 10.22 1.72
C GLY A 90 -12.73 9.99 0.39
N ASP A 91 -12.24 10.60 -0.70
CA ASP A 91 -12.82 10.45 -2.03
C ASP A 91 -12.76 8.99 -2.49
N PRO A 92 -13.90 8.34 -2.77
CA PRO A 92 -13.94 6.98 -3.26
C PRO A 92 -13.27 6.79 -4.63
N ALA A 93 -13.10 7.84 -5.44
CA ALA A 93 -12.42 7.77 -6.72
C ALA A 93 -10.94 7.30 -6.58
N GLN A 94 -10.33 7.45 -5.41
CA GLN A 94 -8.99 6.92 -5.12
C GLN A 94 -8.90 5.40 -5.22
N LEU A 95 -10.03 4.70 -5.17
CA LEU A 95 -10.10 3.24 -5.31
C LEU A 95 -10.18 2.78 -6.77
N ASP A 96 -10.59 3.65 -7.71
CA ASP A 96 -10.91 3.28 -9.07
C ASP A 96 -9.71 2.71 -9.83
N GLY A 97 -9.83 1.44 -10.21
CA GLY A 97 -8.83 0.72 -11.00
C GLY A 97 -7.52 0.41 -10.26
N ALA A 98 -7.38 0.77 -8.98
CA ALA A 98 -6.23 0.39 -8.19
C ALA A 98 -6.18 -1.13 -8.00
N TRP A 99 -4.97 -1.69 -7.89
CA TRP A 99 -4.81 -3.11 -7.57
C TRP A 99 -5.09 -3.36 -6.09
N ALA A 100 -5.54 -4.57 -5.77
CA ALA A 100 -5.73 -4.98 -4.38
C ALA A 100 -5.23 -6.40 -4.15
N ALA A 101 -4.37 -6.57 -3.16
CA ALA A 101 -4.01 -7.90 -2.69
C ALA A 101 -5.17 -8.47 -1.87
N VAL A 102 -5.64 -9.67 -2.23
CA VAL A 102 -6.71 -10.37 -1.53
C VAL A 102 -6.22 -11.71 -1.01
N SER A 103 -6.65 -12.06 0.20
CA SER A 103 -6.40 -13.36 0.80
C SER A 103 -7.64 -13.84 1.53
N GLY A 104 -7.77 -15.13 1.67
CA GLY A 104 -8.82 -15.76 2.46
C GLY A 104 -8.33 -17.08 3.03
N GLU A 105 -8.75 -17.39 4.24
CA GLU A 105 -8.40 -18.65 4.89
C GLU A 105 -9.06 -19.87 4.23
N THR A 106 -10.18 -19.63 3.55
CA THR A 106 -10.93 -20.61 2.76
C THR A 106 -11.25 -20.05 1.38
N ALA A 107 -11.62 -20.92 0.44
CA ALA A 107 -12.08 -20.49 -0.88
C ALA A 107 -13.25 -19.50 -0.78
N GLY A 108 -14.20 -19.73 0.15
CA GLY A 108 -15.32 -18.82 0.38
C GLY A 108 -14.89 -17.45 0.91
N ALA A 109 -13.89 -17.41 1.79
CA ALA A 109 -13.30 -16.15 2.29
C ALA A 109 -12.62 -15.35 1.17
N LEU A 110 -11.90 -16.05 0.29
CA LEU A 110 -11.24 -15.45 -0.85
C LEU A 110 -12.24 -14.88 -1.87
N GLU A 111 -13.33 -15.60 -2.13
CA GLU A 111 -14.40 -15.10 -3.01
C GLU A 111 -15.07 -13.84 -2.44
N VAL A 112 -15.31 -13.78 -1.13
CA VAL A 112 -15.83 -12.58 -0.48
C VAL A 112 -14.84 -11.40 -0.60
N ALA A 113 -13.54 -11.64 -0.42
CA ALA A 113 -12.54 -10.61 -0.62
C ALA A 113 -12.54 -10.07 -2.06
N ARG A 114 -12.68 -10.94 -3.06
CA ARG A 114 -12.81 -10.56 -4.48
C ARG A 114 -14.10 -9.80 -4.77
N GLU A 115 -15.21 -10.25 -4.20
CA GLU A 115 -16.52 -9.59 -4.34
C GLU A 115 -16.46 -8.14 -3.82
N ILE A 116 -15.95 -7.97 -2.60
CA ILE A 116 -15.79 -6.64 -1.99
C ILE A 116 -14.80 -5.78 -2.82
N ALA A 117 -13.69 -6.34 -3.28
CA ALA A 117 -12.76 -5.62 -4.15
C ALA A 117 -13.44 -5.11 -5.43
N GLY A 118 -14.26 -5.94 -6.06
CA GLY A 118 -15.04 -5.56 -7.24
C GLY A 118 -16.05 -4.43 -6.95
N MET A 119 -16.76 -4.50 -5.82
CA MET A 119 -17.67 -3.42 -5.38
C MET A 119 -16.93 -2.11 -5.14
N LEU A 120 -15.70 -2.18 -4.66
CA LEU A 120 -14.84 -1.02 -4.44
C LEU A 120 -14.23 -0.45 -5.74
N GLY A 121 -14.36 -1.13 -6.88
CA GLY A 121 -13.75 -0.73 -8.14
C GLY A 121 -12.27 -1.11 -8.26
N LEU A 122 -11.79 -1.99 -7.39
CA LEU A 122 -10.40 -2.47 -7.33
C LEU A 122 -10.19 -3.65 -8.29
N ARG A 123 -8.92 -3.89 -8.65
CA ARG A 123 -8.47 -5.06 -9.43
C ARG A 123 -7.83 -6.07 -8.48
N PRO A 124 -8.54 -7.12 -8.05
CA PRO A 124 -7.98 -8.07 -7.10
C PRO A 124 -6.92 -8.97 -7.73
N PHE A 125 -5.86 -9.25 -6.97
CA PHE A 125 -4.94 -10.35 -7.20
C PHE A 125 -4.73 -11.11 -5.90
N GLU A 126 -4.53 -12.41 -6.02
CA GLU A 126 -4.38 -13.30 -4.88
C GLU A 126 -2.98 -13.17 -4.27
N LEU A 127 -2.93 -13.07 -2.95
CA LEU A 127 -1.70 -13.04 -2.18
C LEU A 127 -1.77 -14.09 -1.08
N ALA A 128 -0.83 -15.03 -1.08
CA ALA A 128 -0.70 -15.99 0.00
C ALA A 128 -0.33 -15.27 1.31
N ASP A 129 -0.95 -15.69 2.41
CA ASP A 129 -0.83 -14.96 3.70
C ASP A 129 0.62 -14.92 4.20
N GLU A 130 1.40 -15.96 3.96
CA GLU A 130 2.83 -16.05 4.29
C GLU A 130 3.71 -15.04 3.52
N ASN A 131 3.26 -14.56 2.36
CA ASN A 131 4.00 -13.62 1.51
C ASN A 131 3.72 -12.14 1.83
N ARG A 132 2.81 -11.85 2.78
CA ARG A 132 2.37 -10.47 3.07
C ARG A 132 3.49 -9.52 3.44
N THR A 133 4.38 -9.95 4.31
CA THR A 133 5.49 -9.09 4.77
C THR A 133 6.40 -8.69 3.62
N LEU A 134 6.74 -9.65 2.73
CA LEU A 134 7.57 -9.37 1.57
C LEU A 134 6.85 -8.48 0.55
N TYR A 135 5.58 -8.78 0.28
CA TYR A 135 4.72 -7.94 -0.57
C TYR A 135 4.64 -6.50 -0.06
N HIS A 136 4.37 -6.32 1.23
CA HIS A 136 4.25 -4.99 1.82
C HIS A 136 5.58 -4.23 1.80
N ALA A 137 6.71 -4.92 2.03
CA ALA A 137 8.03 -4.32 1.85
C ALA A 137 8.23 -3.80 0.41
N GLY A 138 7.79 -4.56 -0.61
CA GLY A 138 7.79 -4.09 -2.00
C GLY A 138 6.95 -2.83 -2.22
N ALA A 139 5.75 -2.77 -1.62
CA ALA A 139 4.90 -1.57 -1.68
C ALA A 139 5.56 -0.35 -1.00
N VAL A 140 6.31 -0.57 0.10
CA VAL A 140 7.07 0.49 0.79
C VAL A 140 8.17 1.05 -0.12
N PHE A 141 8.86 0.21 -0.92
CA PHE A 141 9.83 0.70 -1.91
C PHE A 141 9.19 1.67 -2.91
N ALA A 142 8.01 1.33 -3.43
CA ALA A 142 7.34 2.13 -4.45
C ALA A 142 6.65 3.39 -3.91
N SER A 143 6.41 3.48 -2.61
CA SER A 143 5.70 4.60 -1.99
C SER A 143 6.56 5.38 -1.01
N ASN A 144 6.89 4.81 0.15
CA ASN A 144 7.56 5.52 1.24
C ASN A 144 9.00 5.90 0.87
N TYR A 145 9.74 4.98 0.22
CA TYR A 145 11.12 5.30 -0.20
C TYR A 145 11.16 6.27 -1.37
N LEU A 146 10.15 6.28 -2.24
CA LEU A 146 10.01 7.34 -3.24
C LEU A 146 9.95 8.72 -2.59
N VAL A 147 9.18 8.87 -1.49
CA VAL A 147 9.14 10.12 -0.71
C VAL A 147 10.52 10.43 -0.09
N THR A 148 11.22 9.43 0.41
CA THR A 148 12.57 9.60 0.97
C THR A 148 13.55 10.09 -0.10
N LEU A 149 13.54 9.49 -1.30
CA LEU A 149 14.39 9.91 -2.42
C LEU A 149 14.08 11.33 -2.88
N GLN A 150 12.79 11.69 -2.97
CA GLN A 150 12.37 13.05 -3.30
C GLN A 150 12.89 14.06 -2.28
N ARG A 151 12.78 13.76 -0.98
CA ARG A 151 13.28 14.64 0.08
C ARG A 151 14.80 14.76 0.06
N ALA A 152 15.53 13.69 -0.20
CA ALA A 152 16.97 13.72 -0.36
C ALA A 152 17.37 14.61 -1.54
N ALA A 153 16.72 14.48 -2.68
CA ALA A 153 17.00 15.32 -3.86
C ALA A 153 16.73 16.80 -3.60
N VAL A 154 15.63 17.14 -2.91
CA VAL A 154 15.34 18.53 -2.51
C VAL A 154 16.43 19.07 -1.59
N ARG A 155 16.91 18.26 -0.65
CA ARG A 155 17.99 18.67 0.27
C ARG A 155 19.32 18.90 -0.45
N LEU A 156 19.55 18.22 -1.57
CA LEU A 156 20.69 18.45 -2.47
C LEU A 156 20.50 19.65 -3.42
N GLY A 157 19.44 20.44 -3.26
CA GLY A 157 19.20 21.69 -3.97
C GLY A 157 18.37 21.57 -5.25
N VAL A 158 17.76 20.39 -5.54
CA VAL A 158 16.86 20.26 -6.69
C VAL A 158 15.48 20.83 -6.37
N PRO A 159 14.92 21.74 -7.19
CA PRO A 159 13.56 22.27 -6.96
C PRO A 159 12.50 21.17 -6.92
N ALA A 160 11.64 21.20 -5.91
CA ALA A 160 10.63 20.16 -5.69
C ALA A 160 9.67 20.00 -6.90
N GLU A 161 9.29 21.10 -7.55
CA GLU A 161 8.42 21.09 -8.71
C GLU A 161 9.09 20.41 -9.91
N GLY A 162 10.40 20.59 -10.09
CA GLY A 162 11.19 19.94 -11.15
C GLY A 162 11.29 18.43 -10.94
N LEU A 163 11.35 17.97 -9.69
CA LEU A 163 11.39 16.53 -9.36
C LEU A 163 10.10 15.80 -9.74
N VAL A 164 8.95 16.42 -9.63
CA VAL A 164 7.66 15.79 -10.03
C VAL A 164 7.70 15.43 -11.52
N SER A 165 8.15 16.36 -12.36
CA SER A 165 8.27 16.13 -13.81
C SER A 165 9.29 15.04 -14.13
N LEU A 166 10.45 15.04 -13.44
CA LEU A 166 11.48 14.03 -13.62
C LEU A 166 11.00 12.62 -13.23
N MET A 167 10.36 12.49 -12.06
CA MET A 167 9.80 11.23 -11.58
C MET A 167 8.71 10.71 -12.52
N LYS A 168 7.82 11.61 -12.98
CA LYS A 168 6.79 11.24 -13.94
C LYS A 168 7.40 10.73 -15.25
N GLY A 169 8.42 11.38 -15.78
CA GLY A 169 9.14 10.92 -16.97
C GLY A 169 9.72 9.52 -16.78
N THR A 170 10.31 9.22 -15.63
CA THR A 170 10.83 7.87 -15.32
C THR A 170 9.73 6.81 -15.35
N ILE A 171 8.53 7.12 -14.81
CA ILE A 171 7.37 6.23 -14.84
C ILE A 171 6.86 6.04 -16.27
N ASP A 172 6.67 7.14 -17.00
CA ASP A 172 6.11 7.14 -18.36
C ASP A 172 7.01 6.38 -19.36
N HIS A 173 8.33 6.35 -19.11
CA HIS A 173 9.30 5.59 -19.90
C HIS A 173 9.53 4.16 -19.36
N GLY A 174 8.64 3.64 -18.50
CA GLY A 174 8.68 2.25 -18.04
C GLY A 174 9.82 1.91 -17.09
N PHE A 175 10.33 2.90 -16.33
CA PHE A 175 11.44 2.74 -15.39
C PHE A 175 12.77 2.31 -16.07
N GLU A 176 12.98 2.70 -17.33
CA GLU A 176 14.25 2.46 -18.02
C GLU A 176 15.40 3.12 -17.24
N LEU A 177 16.42 2.32 -16.89
CA LEU A 177 17.57 2.81 -16.18
C LEU A 177 18.46 3.63 -17.12
N THR A 178 18.66 4.89 -16.79
CA THR A 178 19.52 5.84 -17.48
C THR A 178 20.56 6.45 -16.52
N GLY A 179 21.45 7.30 -17.05
CA GLY A 179 22.40 8.02 -16.21
C GLY A 179 23.77 7.35 -16.09
N PRO A 180 24.62 7.82 -15.15
CA PRO A 180 26.02 7.41 -15.09
C PRO A 180 26.19 5.92 -14.74
N ILE A 181 25.39 5.37 -13.83
CA ILE A 181 25.47 3.95 -13.41
C ILE A 181 25.19 3.04 -14.61
N ALA A 182 24.11 3.29 -15.36
CA ALA A 182 23.77 2.52 -16.56
C ALA A 182 24.87 2.51 -17.63
N ARG A 183 25.68 3.58 -17.68
CA ARG A 183 26.78 3.72 -18.64
C ARG A 183 28.15 3.28 -18.09
N GLY A 184 28.21 2.83 -16.83
CA GLY A 184 29.46 2.49 -16.17
C GLY A 184 30.38 3.70 -15.89
N ASP A 185 29.82 4.91 -15.85
CA ASP A 185 30.56 6.16 -15.59
C ASP A 185 30.81 6.36 -14.09
N TRP A 186 31.66 5.54 -13.54
CA TRP A 186 31.97 5.55 -12.11
C TRP A 186 32.74 6.81 -11.68
N ALA A 187 33.44 7.51 -12.61
CA ALA A 187 34.06 8.78 -12.28
C ALA A 187 33.05 9.86 -11.92
N THR A 188 31.92 9.91 -12.65
CA THR A 188 30.78 10.80 -12.30
C THR A 188 30.12 10.39 -10.98
N VAL A 189 29.92 9.10 -10.74
CA VAL A 189 29.35 8.59 -9.49
C VAL A 189 30.20 8.98 -8.28
N GLU A 190 31.53 8.84 -8.41
CA GLU A 190 32.48 9.24 -7.35
C GLU A 190 32.50 10.77 -7.12
N ALA A 191 32.42 11.56 -8.18
CA ALA A 191 32.31 13.02 -8.06
C ALA A 191 31.01 13.44 -7.31
N HIS A 192 29.90 12.77 -7.60
CA HIS A 192 28.65 12.98 -6.85
C HIS A 192 28.83 12.64 -5.37
N ARG A 193 29.42 11.49 -5.04
CA ARG A 193 29.67 11.06 -3.66
C ARG A 193 30.49 12.10 -2.91
N GLN A 194 31.60 12.60 -3.50
CA GLN A 194 32.44 13.61 -2.87
C GLN A 194 31.70 14.92 -2.65
N ALA A 195 30.88 15.36 -3.60
CA ALA A 195 30.08 16.57 -3.45
C ALA A 195 29.04 16.44 -2.34
N ILE A 196 28.40 15.26 -2.23
CA ILE A 196 27.45 14.96 -1.17
C ILE A 196 28.16 14.91 0.18
N HIS A 197 29.33 14.25 0.27
CA HIS A 197 30.14 14.21 1.48
C HIS A 197 30.48 15.62 1.99
N ALA A 198 30.85 16.51 1.09
CA ALA A 198 31.23 17.87 1.45
C ALA A 198 30.07 18.73 1.92
N ALA A 199 28.88 18.58 1.33
CA ALA A 199 27.72 19.43 1.58
C ALA A 199 26.70 18.82 2.57
N HIS A 200 26.49 17.51 2.48
CA HIS A 200 25.46 16.74 3.21
C HIS A 200 25.98 15.34 3.57
N PRO A 201 26.98 15.21 4.45
CA PRO A 201 27.62 13.92 4.75
C PRO A 201 26.64 12.86 5.28
N GLU A 202 25.53 13.26 5.88
CA GLU A 202 24.49 12.33 6.33
C GLU A 202 23.75 11.61 5.20
N LEU A 203 23.80 12.12 3.96
CA LEU A 203 23.18 11.49 2.79
C LEU A 203 24.15 10.59 2.00
N GLU A 204 25.45 10.65 2.27
CA GLU A 204 26.47 9.86 1.58
C GLU A 204 26.20 8.34 1.69
N PRO A 205 25.90 7.75 2.88
CA PRO A 205 25.63 6.32 2.99
C PRO A 205 24.41 5.87 2.19
N LEU A 206 23.38 6.73 2.09
CA LEU A 206 22.21 6.48 1.26
C LEU A 206 22.60 6.43 -0.22
N TYR A 207 23.37 7.42 -0.69
CA TYR A 207 23.79 7.50 -2.08
C TYR A 207 24.64 6.30 -2.48
N GLU A 208 25.64 5.92 -1.69
CA GLU A 208 26.49 4.75 -1.93
C GLU A 208 25.69 3.45 -1.99
N THR A 209 24.76 3.26 -1.05
CA THR A 209 23.90 2.08 -1.02
C THR A 209 23.05 1.98 -2.28
N LEU A 210 22.42 3.08 -2.67
CA LEU A 210 21.58 3.14 -3.87
C LEU A 210 22.40 2.92 -5.14
N ALA A 211 23.59 3.51 -5.26
CA ALA A 211 24.46 3.31 -6.43
C ALA A 211 24.81 1.83 -6.62
N ARG A 212 25.23 1.15 -5.54
CA ARG A 212 25.54 -0.29 -5.56
C ARG A 212 24.32 -1.15 -5.88
N VAL A 213 23.16 -0.87 -5.26
CA VAL A 213 21.94 -1.65 -5.50
C VAL A 213 21.43 -1.42 -6.92
N THR A 214 21.52 -0.19 -7.45
CA THR A 214 21.17 0.12 -8.83
C THR A 214 22.00 -0.70 -9.82
N GLU A 215 23.32 -0.84 -9.59
CA GLU A 215 24.18 -1.69 -10.41
C GLU A 215 23.76 -3.17 -10.36
N LEU A 216 23.36 -3.67 -9.18
CA LEU A 216 22.93 -5.07 -9.02
C LEU A 216 21.58 -5.38 -9.67
N LEU A 217 20.72 -4.37 -9.85
CA LEU A 217 19.38 -4.53 -10.40
C LEU A 217 19.30 -4.11 -11.89
N ALA A 218 20.38 -3.57 -12.44
CA ALA A 218 20.50 -3.23 -13.86
C ALA A 218 20.77 -4.48 -14.70
#